data_086a60c62f20518b9898bd01030f9d33
#
_entry.id   086a60c62f20518b9898bd01030f9d33
#
_cell.length_a   1.000
_cell.length_b   1.000
_cell.length_c   1.000
_cell.angle_alpha   90.00
_cell.angle_beta   90.00
_cell.angle_gamma   90.00
#
_symmetry.space_group_name_H-M   'P 1'
#
loop_
_entity.id
_entity.type
_entity.pdbx_description
1 polymer ?
#
loop_
_entity_poly.entity_id
_entity_poly.type
_entity_poly.pdbx_seq_one_letter_code
_entity_poly.pdbx_strand_id
1 'polypeptide(L)'
;VKYYEVVRREIDALLDISRRSEGVGLNAPVSAEVVKSWVSLLPESLLQREADLREQMNRFSALLPLRVGDVVQVPLLTPHSLQHGVRTVEFQTPVYERMILSFAQKVLTQTHWDTEKAIAMMSLDAPSLPVLALLETDADHRLEEVVSFDDFRVLRLTLSPSSQYLLPQTECYGLLLVVDAEVDCHGVTLGEEAAVLLPAERSNMYVMNTSNREAVLLLASPV
;
A
#
# COMPACT_ATOMS: atom_id res chain seq x y z
N VAL A 1 -7.85 -8.98 -20.73
CA VAL A 1 -6.52 -8.41 -20.44
C VAL A 1 -5.63 -8.37 -21.68
N LYS A 2 -5.35 -9.50 -22.39
CA LYS A 2 -4.46 -9.52 -23.58
C LYS A 2 -4.81 -8.50 -24.66
N TYR A 3 -6.08 -8.38 -25.03
CA TYR A 3 -6.52 -7.38 -26.01
C TYR A 3 -6.32 -5.94 -25.50
N TYR A 4 -6.55 -5.71 -24.23
CA TYR A 4 -6.30 -4.44 -23.57
C TYR A 4 -4.81 -4.06 -23.63
N GLU A 5 -3.91 -5.01 -23.38
CA GLU A 5 -2.48 -4.79 -23.45
C GLU A 5 -2.03 -4.27 -24.83
N VAL A 6 -2.57 -4.84 -25.90
CA VAL A 6 -2.25 -4.39 -27.28
C VAL A 6 -2.65 -2.93 -27.49
N VAL A 7 -3.88 -2.58 -27.11
CA VAL A 7 -4.39 -1.21 -27.24
C VAL A 7 -3.62 -0.24 -26.35
N ARG A 8 -3.28 -0.66 -25.13
CA ARG A 8 -2.52 0.18 -24.20
C ARG A 8 -1.11 0.47 -24.71
N ARG A 9 -0.44 -0.51 -25.29
CA ARG A 9 0.89 -0.30 -25.92
C ARG A 9 0.82 0.69 -27.08
N GLU A 10 -0.23 0.65 -27.88
CA GLU A 10 -0.45 1.60 -28.97
C GLU A 10 -0.64 3.03 -28.43
N ILE A 11 -1.46 3.20 -27.40
CA ILE A 11 -1.65 4.49 -26.70
C ILE A 11 -0.32 4.99 -26.12
N ASP A 12 0.40 4.14 -25.40
CA ASP A 12 1.69 4.51 -24.77
C ASP A 12 2.72 4.94 -25.81
N ALA A 13 2.77 4.28 -26.97
CA ALA A 13 3.67 4.66 -28.06
C ALA A 13 3.33 6.05 -28.63
N LEU A 14 2.05 6.36 -28.81
CA LEU A 14 1.61 7.68 -29.29
C LEU A 14 1.87 8.77 -28.25
N LEU A 15 1.61 8.51 -26.96
CA LEU A 15 1.92 9.45 -25.88
C LEU A 15 3.44 9.69 -25.76
N ASP A 16 4.27 8.65 -25.98
CA ASP A 16 5.72 8.81 -26.00
C ASP A 16 6.20 9.69 -27.18
N ILE A 17 5.52 9.67 -28.32
CA ILE A 17 5.79 10.59 -29.42
C ILE A 17 5.53 12.04 -28.99
N SER A 18 4.36 12.32 -28.41
CA SER A 18 4.01 13.66 -27.90
C SER A 18 5.02 14.13 -26.85
N ARG A 19 5.34 13.28 -25.89
CA ARG A 19 6.33 13.56 -24.84
C ARG A 19 7.70 13.93 -25.42
N ARG A 20 8.19 13.17 -26.39
CA ARG A 20 9.50 13.43 -27.04
C ARG A 20 9.49 14.69 -27.87
N SER A 21 8.39 15.00 -28.56
CA SER A 21 8.27 16.23 -29.37
C SER A 21 8.34 17.50 -28.50
N GLU A 22 7.94 17.41 -27.24
CA GLU A 22 8.06 18.49 -26.26
C GLU A 22 9.36 18.45 -25.43
N GLY A 23 10.27 17.53 -25.72
CA GLY A 23 11.56 17.42 -25.03
C GLY A 23 11.46 16.94 -23.57
N VAL A 24 10.32 16.33 -23.17
CA VAL A 24 10.10 15.87 -21.80
C VAL A 24 10.77 14.51 -21.59
N GLY A 25 11.59 14.39 -20.54
CA GLY A 25 12.26 13.14 -20.17
C GLY A 25 11.27 12.05 -19.72
N LEU A 26 11.66 10.78 -19.87
CA LEU A 26 10.76 9.64 -19.55
C LEU A 26 10.21 9.67 -18.12
N ASN A 27 11.03 10.08 -17.17
CA ASN A 27 10.68 10.13 -15.74
C ASN A 27 10.47 11.56 -15.24
N ALA A 28 10.39 12.54 -16.14
CA ALA A 28 10.14 13.92 -15.74
C ALA A 28 8.67 14.07 -15.25
N PRO A 29 8.44 14.82 -14.17
CA PRO A 29 7.10 15.11 -13.72
C PRO A 29 6.36 15.95 -14.78
N VAL A 30 5.11 15.61 -15.04
CA VAL A 30 4.27 16.26 -16.03
C VAL A 30 2.94 16.62 -15.37
N SER A 31 2.45 17.84 -15.60
CA SER A 31 1.16 18.26 -15.07
C SER A 31 -0.01 17.50 -15.74
N ALA A 32 -1.14 17.42 -15.02
CA ALA A 32 -2.33 16.76 -15.53
C ALA A 32 -2.87 17.44 -16.81
N GLU A 33 -2.70 18.76 -16.93
CA GLU A 33 -3.11 19.54 -18.09
C GLU A 33 -2.31 19.14 -19.34
N VAL A 34 -1.00 18.98 -19.21
CA VAL A 34 -0.13 18.55 -20.29
C VAL A 34 -0.47 17.11 -20.72
N VAL A 35 -0.68 16.21 -19.77
CA VAL A 35 -1.11 14.83 -20.09
C VAL A 35 -2.47 14.84 -20.81
N LYS A 36 -3.42 15.65 -20.37
CA LYS A 36 -4.73 15.79 -21.05
C LYS A 36 -4.58 16.33 -22.48
N SER A 37 -3.66 17.29 -22.71
CA SER A 37 -3.40 17.80 -24.07
C SER A 37 -2.86 16.70 -24.99
N TRP A 38 -1.94 15.86 -24.51
CA TRP A 38 -1.45 14.73 -25.30
C TRP A 38 -2.52 13.68 -25.59
N VAL A 39 -3.34 13.36 -24.58
CA VAL A 39 -4.46 12.42 -24.75
C VAL A 39 -5.46 12.94 -25.78
N SER A 40 -5.73 14.24 -25.83
CA SER A 40 -6.65 14.83 -26.81
C SER A 40 -6.17 14.75 -28.27
N LEU A 41 -4.88 14.46 -28.50
CA LEU A 41 -4.32 14.23 -29.84
C LEU A 41 -4.48 12.77 -30.31
N LEU A 42 -4.89 11.86 -29.43
CA LEU A 42 -5.08 10.45 -29.78
C LEU A 42 -6.35 10.26 -30.63
N PRO A 43 -6.36 9.26 -31.52
CA PRO A 43 -7.57 8.91 -32.28
C PRO A 43 -8.72 8.55 -31.34
N GLU A 44 -9.88 9.15 -31.54
CA GLU A 44 -11.07 8.88 -30.71
C GLU A 44 -11.46 7.40 -30.74
N SER A 45 -11.35 6.73 -31.89
CA SER A 45 -11.60 5.30 -32.01
C SER A 45 -10.67 4.42 -31.16
N LEU A 46 -9.43 4.86 -30.95
CA LEU A 46 -8.48 4.17 -30.09
C LEU A 46 -8.83 4.36 -28.61
N LEU A 47 -9.21 5.56 -28.21
CA LEU A 47 -9.67 5.86 -26.86
C LEU A 47 -10.96 5.11 -26.51
N GLN A 48 -11.91 5.07 -27.46
CA GLN A 48 -13.16 4.32 -27.28
C GLN A 48 -12.89 2.82 -27.12
N ARG A 49 -12.02 2.26 -27.95
CA ARG A 49 -11.65 0.85 -27.85
C ARG A 49 -10.96 0.50 -26.51
N GLU A 50 -10.12 1.41 -26.02
CA GLU A 50 -9.49 1.27 -24.70
C GLU A 50 -10.55 1.28 -23.60
N ALA A 51 -11.49 2.24 -23.64
CA ALA A 51 -12.57 2.35 -22.67
C ALA A 51 -13.47 1.11 -22.63
N ASP A 52 -13.87 0.61 -23.80
CA ASP A 52 -14.71 -0.61 -23.91
C ASP A 52 -14.02 -1.84 -23.32
N LEU A 53 -12.72 -2.00 -23.59
CA LEU A 53 -11.94 -3.12 -23.06
C LEU A 53 -11.73 -2.98 -21.54
N ARG A 54 -11.50 -1.77 -21.04
CA ARG A 54 -11.40 -1.47 -19.62
C ARG A 54 -12.71 -1.78 -18.89
N GLU A 55 -13.85 -1.40 -19.45
CA GLU A 55 -15.15 -1.73 -18.90
C GLU A 55 -15.35 -3.25 -18.80
N GLN A 56 -14.98 -3.98 -19.85
CA GLN A 56 -15.05 -5.44 -19.83
C GLN A 56 -14.16 -6.04 -18.73
N MET A 57 -12.95 -5.50 -18.52
CA MET A 57 -12.06 -5.96 -17.45
C MET A 57 -12.60 -5.63 -16.06
N ASN A 58 -13.20 -4.44 -15.90
CA ASN A 58 -13.78 -4.02 -14.62
C ASN A 58 -14.90 -4.95 -14.14
N ARG A 59 -15.55 -5.69 -15.03
CA ARG A 59 -16.56 -6.71 -14.66
C ARG A 59 -15.97 -7.90 -13.89
N PHE A 60 -14.65 -8.10 -13.97
CA PHE A 60 -13.92 -9.15 -13.24
C PHE A 60 -13.20 -8.62 -11.99
N SER A 61 -13.39 -7.37 -11.64
CA SER A 61 -12.83 -6.75 -10.45
C SER A 61 -13.93 -6.32 -9.50
N ALA A 62 -13.63 -6.39 -8.21
CA ALA A 62 -14.49 -5.84 -7.16
C ALA A 62 -13.77 -4.68 -6.48
N LEU A 63 -14.52 -3.63 -6.15
CA LEU A 63 -14.03 -2.56 -5.31
C LEU A 63 -14.27 -2.92 -3.84
N LEU A 64 -13.21 -2.90 -3.05
CA LEU A 64 -13.30 -3.04 -1.60
C LEU A 64 -13.29 -1.63 -0.99
N PRO A 65 -14.41 -1.14 -0.44
CA PRO A 65 -14.44 0.14 0.25
C PRO A 65 -13.56 0.07 1.50
N LEU A 66 -12.63 0.99 1.64
CA LEU A 66 -11.73 1.07 2.80
C LEU A 66 -12.07 2.29 3.67
N ARG A 67 -11.97 2.09 4.98
CA ARG A 67 -12.06 3.13 6.00
C ARG A 67 -10.75 3.23 6.75
N VAL A 68 -10.51 4.35 7.39
CA VAL A 68 -9.35 4.50 8.28
C VAL A 68 -9.41 3.44 9.38
N GLY A 69 -8.30 2.73 9.54
CA GLY A 69 -8.18 1.64 10.50
C GLY A 69 -8.50 0.25 9.96
N ASP A 70 -9.04 0.14 8.74
CA ASP A 70 -9.24 -1.17 8.11
C ASP A 70 -7.91 -1.86 7.83
N VAL A 71 -7.92 -3.17 7.96
CA VAL A 71 -6.79 -4.05 7.64
C VAL A 71 -7.20 -4.99 6.52
N VAL A 72 -6.35 -5.12 5.54
CA VAL A 72 -6.57 -6.04 4.41
C VAL A 72 -5.37 -6.98 4.31
N GLN A 73 -5.63 -8.27 4.41
CA GLN A 73 -4.65 -9.29 4.08
C GLN A 73 -4.76 -9.62 2.60
N VAL A 74 -3.66 -9.51 1.88
CA VAL A 74 -3.58 -9.88 0.46
C VAL A 74 -2.86 -11.22 0.34
N PRO A 75 -3.58 -12.33 0.10
CA PRO A 75 -2.95 -13.63 -0.09
C PRO A 75 -2.04 -13.65 -1.32
N LEU A 76 -1.10 -14.60 -1.34
CA LEU A 76 -0.24 -14.82 -2.49
C LEU A 76 -1.07 -15.05 -3.76
N LEU A 77 -0.58 -14.53 -4.88
CA LEU A 77 -1.20 -14.65 -6.20
C LEU A 77 -2.59 -14.01 -6.33
N THR A 78 -3.03 -13.22 -5.37
CA THR A 78 -4.28 -12.46 -5.47
C THR A 78 -4.05 -11.17 -6.27
N PRO A 79 -4.71 -11.00 -7.44
CA PRO A 79 -4.63 -9.74 -8.19
C PRO A 79 -5.25 -8.61 -7.39
N HIS A 80 -4.49 -7.55 -7.19
CA HIS A 80 -4.95 -6.38 -6.44
C HIS A 80 -4.29 -5.10 -6.93
N SER A 81 -4.92 -4.00 -6.65
CA SER A 81 -4.35 -2.66 -6.85
C SER A 81 -4.99 -1.66 -5.89
N LEU A 82 -4.20 -0.68 -5.47
CA LEU A 82 -4.72 0.47 -4.75
C LEU A 82 -5.30 1.48 -5.75
N GLN A 83 -6.46 2.02 -5.44
CA GLN A 83 -7.06 3.09 -6.23
C GLN A 83 -6.42 4.43 -5.88
N HIS A 84 -6.54 5.38 -6.80
CA HIS A 84 -6.06 6.74 -6.56
C HIS A 84 -6.69 7.36 -5.31
N GLY A 85 -5.86 7.98 -4.47
CA GLY A 85 -6.30 8.62 -3.22
C GLY A 85 -6.37 7.69 -2.00
N VAL A 86 -6.09 6.39 -2.16
CA VAL A 86 -5.95 5.46 -1.03
C VAL A 86 -4.52 5.54 -0.49
N ARG A 87 -4.41 5.66 0.82
CA ARG A 87 -3.13 5.67 1.54
C ARG A 87 -3.11 4.50 2.52
N THR A 88 -2.06 3.72 2.46
CA THR A 88 -1.89 2.50 3.26
C THR A 88 -0.48 2.41 3.83
N VAL A 89 -0.35 1.69 4.93
CA VAL A 89 0.93 1.14 5.39
C VAL A 89 0.96 -0.31 4.98
N GLU A 90 1.99 -0.70 4.23
CA GLU A 90 2.16 -2.07 3.75
C GLU A 90 3.31 -2.75 4.51
N PHE A 91 3.02 -3.91 5.10
CA PHE A 91 4.02 -4.81 5.66
C PHE A 91 4.18 -6.01 4.74
N GLN A 92 5.40 -6.27 4.34
CA GLN A 92 5.75 -7.40 3.47
C GLN A 92 7.12 -7.96 3.84
N THR A 93 7.38 -9.19 3.42
CA THR A 93 8.73 -9.78 3.53
C THR A 93 9.71 -9.04 2.60
N PRO A 94 11.03 -9.08 2.89
CA PRO A 94 12.02 -8.42 2.05
C PRO A 94 12.17 -9.06 0.66
N VAL A 95 11.64 -10.26 0.45
CA VAL A 95 11.61 -10.92 -0.85
C VAL A 95 10.49 -10.31 -1.68
N TYR A 96 10.86 -9.62 -2.74
CA TYR A 96 9.94 -8.90 -3.59
C TYR A 96 9.80 -9.57 -4.95
N GLU A 97 8.84 -10.47 -5.06
CA GLU A 97 8.44 -11.07 -6.33
C GLU A 97 7.01 -10.64 -6.66
N ARG A 98 6.86 -9.93 -7.77
CA ARG A 98 5.54 -9.55 -8.26
C ARG A 98 5.40 -9.84 -9.74
N MET A 99 4.19 -10.10 -10.16
CA MET A 99 3.79 -10.10 -11.56
C MET A 99 2.90 -8.91 -11.86
N ILE A 100 3.14 -8.23 -12.96
CA ILE A 100 2.38 -7.04 -13.34
C ILE A 100 1.42 -7.39 -14.45
N LEU A 101 0.12 -7.27 -14.14
CA LEU A 101 -0.94 -7.39 -15.12
C LEU A 101 -1.13 -6.06 -15.86
N SER A 102 -1.40 -6.13 -17.16
CA SER A 102 -1.81 -4.97 -17.94
C SER A 102 -3.23 -4.54 -17.54
N PHE A 103 -3.32 -3.51 -16.68
CA PHE A 103 -4.58 -2.99 -16.19
C PHE A 103 -4.50 -1.46 -16.00
N ALA A 104 -4.82 -0.72 -17.04
CA ALA A 104 -4.97 0.74 -17.02
C ALA A 104 -3.73 1.60 -16.75
N GLN A 105 -2.55 1.04 -16.55
CA GLN A 105 -1.35 1.82 -16.25
C GLN A 105 -0.11 1.35 -17.02
N LYS A 106 0.84 2.26 -17.22
CA LYS A 106 2.14 1.96 -17.79
C LYS A 106 3.02 1.29 -16.76
N VAL A 107 3.76 0.25 -17.17
CA VAL A 107 4.80 -0.34 -16.34
C VAL A 107 6.04 0.53 -16.40
N LEU A 108 6.51 1.01 -15.26
CA LEU A 108 7.72 1.84 -15.14
C LEU A 108 8.96 1.07 -14.71
N THR A 109 8.78 -0.07 -14.04
CA THR A 109 9.85 -0.84 -13.43
C THR A 109 10.41 -1.97 -14.29
N GLN A 110 9.73 -2.29 -15.38
CA GLN A 110 10.13 -3.31 -16.35
C GLN A 110 9.60 -2.96 -17.74
N THR A 111 10.14 -3.61 -18.79
CA THR A 111 9.78 -3.33 -20.19
C THR A 111 8.56 -4.11 -20.70
N HIS A 112 7.97 -4.96 -19.89
CA HIS A 112 6.87 -5.87 -20.25
C HIS A 112 5.87 -6.03 -19.11
N TRP A 113 4.70 -6.57 -19.44
CA TRP A 113 3.74 -7.07 -18.48
C TRP A 113 3.86 -8.60 -18.37
N ASP A 114 3.57 -9.14 -17.19
CA ASP A 114 3.59 -10.58 -16.92
C ASP A 114 2.23 -11.23 -17.14
N THR A 115 1.39 -10.64 -18.00
CA THR A 115 -0.02 -10.96 -18.15
C THR A 115 -0.31 -12.46 -18.34
N GLU A 116 0.45 -13.15 -19.19
CA GLU A 116 0.22 -14.57 -19.45
C GLU A 116 0.55 -15.44 -18.24
N LYS A 117 1.71 -15.20 -17.63
CA LYS A 117 2.17 -15.92 -16.44
C LYS A 117 1.22 -15.65 -15.26
N ALA A 118 0.87 -14.39 -15.03
CA ALA A 118 0.00 -14.01 -13.94
C ALA A 118 -1.40 -14.62 -14.07
N ILE A 119 -2.02 -14.59 -15.26
CA ILE A 119 -3.34 -15.20 -15.48
C ILE A 119 -3.32 -16.71 -15.26
N ALA A 120 -2.22 -17.39 -15.59
CA ALA A 120 -2.10 -18.83 -15.40
C ALA A 120 -1.95 -19.24 -13.92
N MET A 121 -1.53 -18.32 -13.04
CA MET A 121 -1.19 -18.62 -11.65
C MET A 121 -2.10 -17.92 -10.63
N MET A 122 -2.79 -16.84 -11.01
CA MET A 122 -3.54 -16.01 -10.06
C MET A 122 -4.69 -16.77 -9.41
N SER A 123 -4.89 -16.50 -8.12
CA SER A 123 -6.10 -16.89 -7.40
C SER A 123 -7.24 -15.93 -7.75
N LEU A 124 -8.43 -16.50 -7.97
CA LEU A 124 -9.67 -15.74 -8.20
C LEU A 124 -10.56 -15.71 -6.96
N ASP A 125 -10.11 -16.31 -5.86
CA ASP A 125 -10.84 -16.32 -4.62
C ASP A 125 -10.86 -14.92 -4.00
N ALA A 126 -12.00 -14.49 -3.51
CA ALA A 126 -12.10 -13.23 -2.79
C ALA A 126 -11.33 -13.33 -1.46
N PRO A 127 -10.43 -12.38 -1.15
CA PRO A 127 -9.74 -12.37 0.13
C PRO A 127 -10.75 -12.12 1.26
N SER A 128 -10.55 -12.80 2.39
CA SER A 128 -11.29 -12.50 3.61
C SER A 128 -10.71 -11.26 4.30
N LEU A 129 -11.60 -10.43 4.87
CA LEU A 129 -11.14 -9.37 5.77
C LEU A 129 -10.75 -10.00 7.11
N PRO A 130 -9.57 -9.72 7.65
CA PRO A 130 -9.14 -10.27 8.91
C PRO A 130 -9.97 -9.68 10.07
N VAL A 131 -10.26 -10.51 11.06
CA VAL A 131 -10.77 -10.07 12.36
C VAL A 131 -9.56 -9.92 13.27
N LEU A 132 -9.30 -8.69 13.73
CA LEU A 132 -8.15 -8.43 14.59
C LEU A 132 -8.33 -9.09 15.96
N ALA A 133 -7.33 -9.79 16.43
CA ALA A 133 -7.35 -10.35 17.77
C ALA A 133 -7.03 -9.25 18.79
N LEU A 134 -7.97 -9.00 19.70
CA LEU A 134 -7.73 -8.11 20.84
C LEU A 134 -6.84 -8.84 21.86
N LEU A 135 -5.68 -8.27 22.14
CA LEU A 135 -4.70 -8.84 23.07
C LEU A 135 -4.84 -8.21 24.46
N GLU A 136 -4.91 -6.89 24.53
CA GLU A 136 -5.01 -6.12 25.76
C GLU A 136 -5.95 -4.93 25.56
N THR A 137 -6.68 -4.57 26.63
CA THR A 137 -7.45 -3.33 26.63
C THR A 137 -7.78 -2.88 28.06
N ASP A 138 -7.63 -1.60 28.31
CA ASP A 138 -8.06 -0.93 29.52
C ASP A 138 -8.54 0.51 29.19
N ALA A 139 -8.51 1.43 30.16
CA ALA A 139 -8.89 2.82 29.97
C ALA A 139 -7.84 3.63 29.18
N ASP A 140 -6.59 3.20 29.22
CA ASP A 140 -5.44 3.95 28.73
C ASP A 140 -4.95 3.43 27.37
N HIS A 141 -5.18 2.15 27.05
CA HIS A 141 -4.70 1.59 25.80
C HIS A 141 -5.56 0.43 25.29
N ARG A 142 -5.36 0.15 24.00
CA ARG A 142 -5.86 -1.02 23.29
C ARG A 142 -4.75 -1.59 22.41
N LEU A 143 -4.44 -2.86 22.59
CA LEU A 143 -3.48 -3.60 21.78
C LEU A 143 -4.18 -4.69 20.99
N GLU A 144 -3.99 -4.69 19.69
CA GLU A 144 -4.57 -5.66 18.76
C GLU A 144 -3.48 -6.31 17.93
N GLU A 145 -3.63 -7.59 17.63
CA GLU A 145 -2.81 -8.25 16.64
C GLU A 145 -3.41 -8.01 15.26
N VAL A 146 -2.64 -7.32 14.40
CA VAL A 146 -3.01 -7.06 13.00
C VAL A 146 -2.79 -8.31 12.18
N VAL A 147 -1.62 -8.94 12.34
CA VAL A 147 -1.23 -10.16 11.65
C VAL A 147 -0.09 -10.86 12.40
N SER A 148 -0.07 -12.19 12.34
CA SER A 148 1.05 -13.03 12.74
C SER A 148 1.31 -14.04 11.63
N PHE A 149 2.40 -13.84 10.89
CA PHE A 149 2.93 -14.75 9.86
C PHE A 149 4.15 -15.52 10.43
N ASP A 150 4.64 -16.46 9.65
CA ASP A 150 5.85 -17.21 10.03
C ASP A 150 7.10 -16.31 10.04
N ASP A 151 7.08 -15.22 9.26
CA ASP A 151 8.24 -14.31 9.09
C ASP A 151 8.17 -13.08 9.99
N PHE A 152 6.98 -12.57 10.27
CA PHE A 152 6.80 -11.35 11.05
C PHE A 152 5.41 -11.24 11.68
N ARG A 153 5.36 -10.44 12.74
CA ARG A 153 4.13 -10.06 13.44
C ARG A 153 3.95 -8.55 13.43
N VAL A 154 2.69 -8.09 13.32
CA VAL A 154 2.34 -6.67 13.45
C VAL A 154 1.26 -6.50 14.51
N LEU A 155 1.51 -5.59 15.44
CA LEU A 155 0.57 -5.16 16.46
C LEU A 155 0.11 -3.72 16.18
N ARG A 156 -1.15 -3.43 16.52
CA ARG A 156 -1.69 -2.07 16.55
C ARG A 156 -1.91 -1.68 18.01
N LEU A 157 -1.27 -0.61 18.43
CA LEU A 157 -1.43 0.00 19.73
C LEU A 157 -2.17 1.32 19.56
N THR A 158 -3.29 1.47 20.26
CA THR A 158 -4.01 2.74 20.42
C THR A 158 -3.81 3.23 21.84
N LEU A 159 -3.34 4.45 22.01
CA LEU A 159 -3.10 5.08 23.31
C LEU A 159 -4.02 6.27 23.51
N SER A 160 -4.71 6.31 24.66
CA SER A 160 -5.46 7.49 25.10
C SER A 160 -4.53 8.71 25.29
N PRO A 161 -5.07 9.94 25.28
CA PRO A 161 -4.27 11.14 25.56
C PRO A 161 -3.52 11.05 26.90
N SER A 162 -2.26 11.41 26.90
CA SER A 162 -1.36 11.40 28.09
C SER A 162 -1.09 10.02 28.70
N SER A 163 -1.54 8.94 28.07
CA SER A 163 -1.26 7.57 28.50
C SER A 163 0.10 7.08 28.00
N GLN A 164 0.66 6.11 28.70
CA GLN A 164 1.90 5.48 28.31
C GLN A 164 1.74 3.96 28.24
N TYR A 165 2.57 3.32 27.44
CA TYR A 165 2.59 1.87 27.27
C TYR A 165 4.03 1.34 27.29
N LEU A 166 4.26 0.28 28.07
CA LEU A 166 5.54 -0.43 28.09
C LEU A 166 5.62 -1.33 26.87
N LEU A 167 6.54 -1.03 25.95
CA LEU A 167 6.71 -1.84 24.75
C LEU A 167 7.13 -3.28 25.10
N PRO A 168 6.59 -4.30 24.40
CA PRO A 168 6.96 -5.68 24.63
C PRO A 168 8.47 -5.88 24.47
N GLN A 169 9.06 -6.65 25.35
CA GLN A 169 10.43 -7.12 25.17
C GLN A 169 10.44 -8.23 24.11
N THR A 170 11.41 -8.17 23.22
CA THR A 170 11.60 -9.19 22.18
C THR A 170 13.09 -9.49 22.05
N GLU A 171 13.42 -10.70 21.63
CA GLU A 171 14.80 -11.08 21.31
C GLU A 171 15.28 -10.51 19.97
N CYS A 172 14.34 -9.99 19.18
CA CYS A 172 14.58 -9.40 17.88
C CYS A 172 14.36 -7.87 17.91
N TYR A 173 14.85 -7.17 16.89
CA TYR A 173 14.52 -5.78 16.68
C TYR A 173 13.01 -5.60 16.38
N GLY A 174 12.53 -4.37 16.52
CA GLY A 174 11.18 -3.99 16.12
C GLY A 174 11.20 -2.72 15.29
N LEU A 175 10.12 -2.50 14.55
CA LEU A 175 9.84 -1.26 13.86
C LEU A 175 8.60 -0.63 14.49
N LEU A 176 8.71 0.58 15.00
CA LEU A 176 7.58 1.36 15.49
C LEU A 176 7.27 2.47 14.48
N LEU A 177 6.03 2.51 14.01
CA LEU A 177 5.50 3.56 13.14
C LEU A 177 4.36 4.28 13.86
N VAL A 178 4.41 5.60 13.90
CA VAL A 178 3.29 6.45 14.34
C VAL A 178 2.37 6.68 13.15
N VAL A 179 1.15 6.17 13.22
CA VAL A 179 0.15 6.35 12.15
C VAL A 179 -0.58 7.67 12.33
N ASP A 180 -0.90 8.01 13.59
CA ASP A 180 -1.66 9.22 13.93
C ASP A 180 -1.22 9.78 15.29
N ALA A 181 -1.24 11.09 15.42
CA ALA A 181 -0.85 11.88 16.58
C ALA A 181 0.68 12.03 16.74
N GLU A 182 1.10 12.46 17.94
CA GLU A 182 2.49 12.64 18.35
C GLU A 182 2.75 11.85 19.63
N VAL A 183 3.87 11.16 19.69
CA VAL A 183 4.27 10.38 20.86
C VAL A 183 5.72 10.65 21.24
N ASP A 184 6.04 10.46 22.51
CA ASP A 184 7.41 10.32 22.98
C ASP A 184 7.76 8.84 23.07
N CYS A 185 8.83 8.42 22.42
CA CYS A 185 9.37 7.07 22.50
C CYS A 185 10.75 7.15 23.18
N HIS A 186 10.77 6.91 24.48
CA HIS A 186 11.99 6.90 25.28
C HIS A 186 12.84 8.18 25.13
N GLY A 187 12.20 9.36 25.17
CA GLY A 187 12.84 10.67 25.03
C GLY A 187 13.01 11.12 23.60
N VAL A 188 12.50 10.40 22.61
CA VAL A 188 12.48 10.80 21.20
C VAL A 188 11.06 11.12 20.80
N THR A 189 10.81 12.37 20.44
CA THR A 189 9.49 12.79 19.92
C THR A 189 9.31 12.31 18.50
N LEU A 190 8.20 11.62 18.24
CA LEU A 190 7.82 11.07 16.95
C LEU A 190 6.47 11.64 16.54
N GLY A 191 6.43 12.37 15.45
CA GLY A 191 5.20 12.85 14.85
C GLY A 191 4.54 11.79 13.93
N GLU A 192 3.41 12.17 13.35
CA GLU A 192 2.69 11.36 12.36
C GLU A 192 3.62 10.93 11.22
N GLU A 193 3.55 9.66 10.84
CA GLU A 193 4.38 8.98 9.83
C GLU A 193 5.86 8.81 10.19
N ALA A 194 6.28 9.24 11.36
CA ALA A 194 7.62 8.92 11.82
C ALA A 194 7.74 7.44 12.18
N ALA A 195 8.88 6.85 11.83
CA ALA A 195 9.20 5.47 12.16
C ALA A 195 10.57 5.38 12.82
N VAL A 196 10.71 4.45 13.76
CA VAL A 196 11.99 4.18 14.43
C VAL A 196 12.25 2.69 14.49
N LEU A 197 13.54 2.34 14.43
CA LEU A 197 14.03 1.00 14.71
C LEU A 197 14.21 0.84 16.23
N LEU A 198 13.52 -0.14 16.79
CA LEU A 198 13.67 -0.53 18.18
C LEU A 198 14.72 -1.65 18.26
N PRO A 199 15.77 -1.51 19.10
CA PRO A 199 16.77 -2.56 19.21
C PRO A 199 16.18 -3.83 19.85
N ALA A 200 16.83 -4.97 19.63
CA ALA A 200 16.65 -6.16 20.44
C ALA A 200 17.10 -5.87 21.90
N GLU A 201 16.70 -6.73 22.81
CA GLU A 201 17.07 -6.62 24.24
C GLU A 201 16.71 -5.28 24.90
N ARG A 202 15.74 -4.56 24.33
CA ARG A 202 15.23 -3.33 24.94
C ARG A 202 14.55 -3.64 26.29
N SER A 203 15.02 -3.02 27.34
CA SER A 203 14.38 -3.09 28.66
C SER A 203 13.73 -1.76 29.02
N ASN A 204 12.53 -1.82 29.60
CA ASN A 204 11.81 -0.65 30.12
C ASN A 204 11.64 0.50 29.11
N MET A 205 11.42 0.17 27.84
CA MET A 205 11.16 1.16 26.80
C MET A 205 9.67 1.50 26.79
N TYR A 206 9.35 2.75 27.03
CA TYR A 206 7.97 3.27 27.00
C TYR A 206 7.73 4.11 25.77
N VAL A 207 6.49 4.06 25.30
CA VAL A 207 5.91 5.06 24.40
C VAL A 207 4.79 5.79 25.14
N MET A 208 4.78 7.10 25.05
CA MET A 208 3.80 7.97 25.68
C MET A 208 3.10 8.84 24.65
N ASN A 209 1.79 8.88 24.68
CA ASN A 209 1.01 9.80 23.86
C ASN A 209 1.12 11.21 24.42
N THR A 210 1.79 12.12 23.70
CA THR A 210 1.98 13.52 24.08
C THR A 210 0.91 14.45 23.49
N SER A 211 -0.01 13.90 22.70
CA SER A 211 -1.09 14.63 22.05
C SER A 211 -2.36 14.69 22.91
N ASN A 212 -3.33 15.50 22.51
CA ASN A 212 -4.66 15.61 23.13
C ASN A 212 -5.72 14.72 22.48
N ARG A 213 -5.32 13.80 21.59
CA ARG A 213 -6.17 12.83 20.90
C ARG A 213 -5.56 11.43 21.00
N GLU A 214 -6.31 10.41 20.67
CA GLU A 214 -5.77 9.05 20.60
C GLU A 214 -4.59 9.00 19.63
N ALA A 215 -3.54 8.28 20.03
CA ALA A 215 -2.42 7.97 19.17
C ALA A 215 -2.53 6.54 18.66
N VAL A 216 -2.31 6.34 17.37
CA VAL A 216 -2.31 5.02 16.72
C VAL A 216 -0.91 4.68 16.25
N LEU A 217 -0.40 3.55 16.72
CA LEU A 217 0.94 3.08 16.39
C LEU A 217 0.87 1.65 15.82
N LEU A 218 1.81 1.34 14.94
CA LEU A 218 2.05 -0.02 14.47
C LEU A 218 3.42 -0.48 14.94
N LEU A 219 3.46 -1.66 15.52
CA LEU A 219 4.69 -2.30 15.99
C LEU A 219 4.88 -3.60 15.21
N ALA A 220 5.90 -3.65 14.37
CA ALA A 220 6.28 -4.83 13.61
C ALA A 220 7.56 -5.45 14.17
N SER A 221 7.62 -6.76 14.25
CA SER A 221 8.81 -7.52 14.64
C SER A 221 8.93 -8.80 13.83
N PRO A 222 10.15 -9.30 13.58
CA PRO A 222 10.34 -10.69 13.15
C PRO A 222 9.76 -11.65 14.21
N VAL A 223 9.44 -12.87 13.77
CA VAL A 223 9.00 -13.98 14.64
C VAL A 223 10.15 -14.91 14.90
#